data_218714bd2644c34d8c56666b0f369f7f
#
_entry.id   218714bd2644c34d8c56666b0f369f7f
#
_cell.length_a   1.000
_cell.length_b   1.000
_cell.length_c   1.000
_cell.angle_alpha   90.00
_cell.angle_beta   90.00
_cell.angle_gamma   90.00
#
_symmetry.space_group_name_H-M   'P 1'
#
loop_
_entity.id
_entity.type
_entity.pdbx_description
1 polymer ?
#
loop_
_entity_poly.entity_id
_entity_poly.type
_entity_poly.pdbx_seq_one_letter_code
_entity_poly.pdbx_strand_id
1 'polypeptide(L)'
;METQNYNEMYKKYLQITGEMGKNVSRINGDAEHMLTVFDLMLTDCFIQNGMRQGEVSQDELEFMKGFGNNTAAIRGISPKYPYFLRHCNATTYAEMKDIVFPIEEYQYFKDTYRKINYEFPSATSLDKNGYILELLKQAGELLDMYAGTFGCKIDMKERLNTLLEDAVCEKAASEHLQNVVSGKEAVEAWLNESKPETGETETKEQILERKLKELEGMIGLEPVKKEIQNLVFSFKADKMRAEMGLDTFKDNSYHLVFSGSPGTGKTTVARLIGEIYYCLDILPTTNFVECSKADLEAGYVGQTALKTTEVIESALGGVLFIDEAYSLIKSDYGREAIDILVQMMENHRADLVLIVAGYAKDMEEFLQANVGLRSRFKKTIHFPNYSGEELMQILEKFLKGWVIPFEVKEYATEQFGKAATKPGFGNGRMARDIAGKIKGNIDLRIGHLAMQGVQISKEMLQTVTLEDVVQAFAQSNTPNTTNTIGF
;
A
#
# COMPACT_ATOMS: atom_id res chain seq x y z
N MET A 1 17.78 -2.89 44.30
CA MET A 1 18.35 -3.78 43.25
C MET A 1 17.43 -3.91 42.03
N GLU A 2 16.17 -3.50 42.12
CA GLU A 2 15.16 -3.66 41.05
C GLU A 2 15.14 -2.48 40.04
N THR A 3 15.35 -1.27 40.47
CA THR A 3 15.36 -0.07 39.60
C THR A 3 16.50 -0.08 38.55
N GLN A 4 17.58 -0.81 38.79
CA GLN A 4 18.70 -0.94 37.84
C GLN A 4 18.34 -1.90 36.67
N ASN A 5 17.42 -2.83 36.87
CA ASN A 5 17.05 -3.85 35.88
C ASN A 5 16.16 -3.28 34.74
N TYR A 6 15.25 -2.35 35.08
CA TYR A 6 14.36 -1.74 34.06
C TYR A 6 15.12 -0.86 33.06
N ASN A 7 16.15 -0.17 33.51
CA ASN A 7 17.01 0.63 32.63
C ASN A 7 17.81 -0.20 31.62
N GLU A 8 18.02 -1.49 31.87
CA GLU A 8 18.68 -2.37 30.92
C GLU A 8 17.73 -2.99 29.90
N MET A 9 16.47 -3.16 30.27
CA MET A 9 15.46 -3.83 29.45
C MET A 9 15.27 -3.15 28.10
N TYR A 10 15.18 -1.83 28.03
CA TYR A 10 14.98 -1.08 26.78
C TYR A 10 16.26 -0.43 26.23
N LYS A 11 17.39 -0.55 26.93
CA LYS A 11 18.68 0.01 26.50
C LYS A 11 19.09 -0.46 25.10
N LYS A 12 18.96 -1.75 24.85
CA LYS A 12 19.33 -2.34 23.55
C LYS A 12 18.44 -1.79 22.43
N TYR A 13 17.12 -1.75 22.66
CA TYR A 13 16.18 -1.16 21.72
C TYR A 13 16.52 0.32 21.42
N LEU A 14 16.68 1.14 22.46
CA LEU A 14 16.95 2.56 22.30
C LEU A 14 18.33 2.85 21.69
N GLN A 15 19.35 2.04 22.01
CA GLN A 15 20.67 2.16 21.42
C GLN A 15 20.61 1.87 19.91
N ILE A 16 20.07 0.73 19.51
CA ILE A 16 20.01 0.32 18.12
C ILE A 16 19.16 1.31 17.31
N THR A 17 17.95 1.64 17.79
CA THR A 17 17.07 2.58 17.10
C THR A 17 17.62 4.01 17.11
N GLY A 18 18.38 4.40 18.14
CA GLY A 18 19.09 5.68 18.19
C GLY A 18 20.21 5.79 17.14
N GLU A 19 20.97 4.72 16.92
CA GLU A 19 21.97 4.65 15.85
C GLU A 19 21.31 4.65 14.46
N MET A 20 20.23 3.90 14.32
CA MET A 20 19.41 3.90 13.10
C MET A 20 18.89 5.31 12.80
N GLY A 21 18.31 6.02 13.78
CA GLY A 21 17.83 7.39 13.63
C GLY A 21 18.91 8.33 13.13
N LYS A 22 20.11 8.28 13.69
CA LYS A 22 21.24 9.12 13.25
C LYS A 22 21.66 8.83 11.81
N ASN A 23 21.64 7.57 11.40
CA ASN A 23 22.02 7.18 10.05
C ASN A 23 20.94 7.59 9.04
N VAL A 24 19.67 7.46 9.41
CA VAL A 24 18.52 7.82 8.58
C VAL A 24 18.37 9.35 8.50
N SER A 25 18.55 10.08 9.60
CA SER A 25 18.45 11.54 9.63
C SER A 25 19.51 12.26 8.80
N ARG A 26 20.63 11.62 8.49
CA ARG A 26 21.61 12.14 7.52
C ARG A 26 21.07 12.17 6.09
N ILE A 27 20.08 11.35 5.80
CA ILE A 27 19.49 11.17 4.47
C ILE A 27 18.12 11.85 4.42
N ASN A 28 17.32 11.72 5.49
CA ASN A 28 15.99 12.32 5.61
C ASN A 28 15.77 12.85 7.04
N GLY A 29 15.68 14.16 7.22
CA GLY A 29 15.47 14.82 8.51
C GLY A 29 14.19 14.40 9.25
N ASP A 30 13.24 13.74 8.58
CA ASP A 30 11.96 13.30 9.18
C ASP A 30 12.04 11.89 9.81
N ALA A 31 13.14 11.16 9.65
CA ALA A 31 13.25 9.79 10.16
C ALA A 31 13.25 9.69 11.69
N GLU A 32 13.77 10.71 12.40
CA GLU A 32 13.66 10.79 13.85
C GLU A 32 12.21 10.92 14.32
N HIS A 33 11.39 11.60 13.52
CA HIS A 33 9.96 11.70 13.78
C HIS A 33 9.24 10.37 13.62
N MET A 34 9.59 9.58 12.60
CA MET A 34 9.05 8.23 12.43
C MET A 34 9.37 7.34 13.64
N LEU A 35 10.61 7.35 14.09
CA LEU A 35 11.02 6.59 15.28
C LEU A 35 10.29 7.05 16.54
N THR A 36 10.06 8.36 16.68
CA THR A 36 9.30 8.92 17.79
C THR A 36 7.83 8.42 17.77
N VAL A 37 7.20 8.38 16.60
CA VAL A 37 5.84 7.85 16.46
C VAL A 37 5.80 6.36 16.77
N PHE A 38 6.80 5.61 16.34
CA PHE A 38 6.91 4.19 16.66
C PHE A 38 7.09 3.94 18.17
N ASP A 39 7.90 4.75 18.83
CA ASP A 39 8.05 4.72 20.30
C ASP A 39 6.73 5.04 21.02
N LEU A 40 5.89 5.92 20.45
CA LEU A 40 4.53 6.18 20.95
C LEU A 40 3.62 4.96 20.80
N MET A 41 3.70 4.24 19.68
CA MET A 41 2.94 3.00 19.46
C MET A 41 3.32 1.93 20.51
N LEU A 42 4.61 1.77 20.80
CA LEU A 42 5.08 0.89 21.87
C LEU A 42 4.58 1.32 23.25
N THR A 43 4.60 2.63 23.51
CA THR A 43 4.07 3.22 24.74
C THR A 43 2.59 2.88 24.91
N ASP A 44 1.79 2.99 23.83
CA ASP A 44 0.37 2.59 23.87
C ASP A 44 0.22 1.10 24.21
N CYS A 45 1.04 0.23 23.64
CA CYS A 45 1.02 -1.20 23.96
C CYS A 45 1.24 -1.46 25.47
N PHE A 46 2.22 -0.77 26.08
CA PHE A 46 2.49 -0.91 27.51
C PHE A 46 1.31 -0.39 28.35
N ILE A 47 0.78 0.79 28.01
CA ILE A 47 -0.37 1.38 28.71
C ILE A 47 -1.58 0.44 28.64
N GLN A 48 -1.93 -0.05 27.46
CA GLN A 48 -3.07 -0.93 27.26
C GLN A 48 -2.91 -2.27 27.98
N ASN A 49 -1.68 -2.81 28.04
CA ASN A 49 -1.41 -4.02 28.83
C ASN A 49 -1.63 -3.76 30.32
N GLY A 50 -1.10 -2.66 30.86
CA GLY A 50 -1.28 -2.28 32.27
C GLY A 50 -2.74 -2.02 32.65
N MET A 51 -3.51 -1.36 31.78
CA MET A 51 -4.90 -0.96 32.05
C MET A 51 -5.90 -2.13 32.11
N ARG A 52 -5.63 -3.28 31.47
CA ARG A 52 -6.58 -4.41 31.42
C ARG A 52 -6.88 -5.08 32.75
N GLN A 53 -6.09 -4.84 33.80
CA GLN A 53 -6.37 -5.37 35.15
C GLN A 53 -6.92 -4.35 36.13
N GLY A 54 -7.18 -3.10 35.69
CA GLY A 54 -7.73 -2.05 36.55
C GLY A 54 -6.71 -1.32 37.41
N GLU A 55 -5.50 -1.85 37.59
CA GLU A 55 -4.41 -1.20 38.30
C GLU A 55 -3.08 -1.48 37.62
N VAL A 56 -2.34 -0.43 37.29
CA VAL A 56 -0.95 -0.51 36.85
C VAL A 56 -0.07 -0.56 38.09
N SER A 57 0.85 -1.54 38.17
CA SER A 57 1.76 -1.64 39.30
C SER A 57 2.74 -0.45 39.32
N GLN A 58 3.29 -0.15 40.52
CA GLN A 58 4.29 0.92 40.66
C GLN A 58 5.50 0.65 39.76
N ASP A 59 5.91 -0.60 39.63
CA ASP A 59 7.05 -1.03 38.81
C ASP A 59 6.77 -0.85 37.31
N GLU A 60 5.55 -1.12 36.84
CA GLU A 60 5.13 -0.84 35.47
C GLU A 60 5.14 0.68 35.18
N LEU A 61 4.66 1.51 36.12
CA LEU A 61 4.72 2.96 35.99
C LEU A 61 6.16 3.47 35.91
N GLU A 62 7.06 2.94 36.73
CA GLU A 62 8.50 3.29 36.70
C GLU A 62 9.14 2.86 35.39
N PHE A 63 8.81 1.67 34.87
CA PHE A 63 9.26 1.24 33.53
C PHE A 63 8.77 2.19 32.45
N MET A 64 7.46 2.46 32.37
CA MET A 64 6.88 3.32 31.32
C MET A 64 7.46 4.74 31.38
N LYS A 65 7.60 5.30 32.59
CA LYS A 65 8.23 6.61 32.81
C LYS A 65 9.68 6.62 32.39
N GLY A 66 10.44 5.58 32.75
CA GLY A 66 11.83 5.43 32.38
C GLY A 66 12.01 5.28 30.88
N PHE A 67 11.19 4.47 30.22
CA PHE A 67 11.18 4.32 28.77
C PHE A 67 10.89 5.65 28.08
N GLY A 68 9.82 6.37 28.48
CA GLY A 68 9.45 7.65 27.92
C GLY A 68 10.53 8.72 28.08
N ASN A 69 11.13 8.85 29.26
CA ASN A 69 12.21 9.82 29.52
C ASN A 69 13.47 9.52 28.71
N ASN A 70 13.90 8.26 28.64
CA ASN A 70 15.07 7.88 27.84
C ASN A 70 14.83 8.03 26.34
N THR A 71 13.63 7.69 25.87
CA THR A 71 13.24 7.89 24.48
C THR A 71 13.23 9.38 24.12
N ALA A 72 12.64 10.22 24.98
CA ALA A 72 12.62 11.67 24.77
C ALA A 72 14.03 12.26 24.69
N ALA A 73 14.96 11.80 25.53
CA ALA A 73 16.33 12.26 25.53
C ALA A 73 17.10 11.83 24.26
N ILE A 74 16.87 10.60 23.77
CA ILE A 74 17.55 10.06 22.58
C ILE A 74 16.99 10.69 21.29
N ARG A 75 15.67 10.89 21.21
CA ARG A 75 15.00 11.44 20.02
C ARG A 75 15.03 12.96 19.94
N GLY A 76 15.44 13.65 21.01
CA GLY A 76 15.37 15.11 21.06
C GLY A 76 13.93 15.63 20.90
N ILE A 77 12.98 15.06 21.66
CA ILE A 77 11.54 15.27 21.49
C ILE A 77 11.17 16.75 21.43
N SER A 78 10.47 17.11 20.37
CA SER A 78 9.96 18.46 20.12
C SER A 78 8.62 18.71 20.83
N PRO A 79 8.24 19.98 21.14
CA PRO A 79 6.92 20.35 21.64
C PRO A 79 5.75 19.91 20.79
N LYS A 80 5.98 19.54 19.55
CA LYS A 80 4.93 18.96 18.67
C LYS A 80 4.44 17.57 19.06
N TYR A 81 5.09 16.92 20.01
CA TYR A 81 4.69 15.63 20.58
C TYR A 81 4.19 15.76 22.03
N PRO A 82 3.11 16.54 22.30
CA PRO A 82 2.66 16.80 23.66
C PRO A 82 2.14 15.55 24.39
N TYR A 83 1.65 14.57 23.67
CA TYR A 83 1.17 13.29 24.23
C TYR A 83 2.33 12.46 24.77
N PHE A 84 3.45 12.40 24.03
CA PHE A 84 4.64 11.71 24.46
C PHE A 84 5.25 12.38 25.70
N LEU A 85 5.32 13.71 25.71
CA LEU A 85 5.80 14.47 26.87
C LEU A 85 4.90 14.27 28.10
N ARG A 86 3.57 14.18 27.94
CA ARG A 86 2.67 13.83 29.04
C ARG A 86 2.95 12.44 29.60
N HIS A 87 3.21 11.44 28.72
CA HIS A 87 3.62 10.13 29.14
C HIS A 87 4.91 10.13 29.96
N CYS A 88 5.93 10.85 29.52
CA CYS A 88 7.20 10.98 30.25
C CYS A 88 7.02 11.57 31.66
N ASN A 89 6.01 12.42 31.86
CA ASN A 89 5.74 13.08 33.13
C ASN A 89 4.66 12.38 33.97
N ALA A 90 3.96 11.38 33.43
CA ALA A 90 2.92 10.66 34.15
C ALA A 90 3.53 9.86 35.31
N THR A 91 2.91 9.96 36.47
CA THR A 91 3.37 9.28 37.69
C THR A 91 2.28 8.43 38.35
N THR A 92 1.05 8.53 37.84
CA THR A 92 -0.10 7.82 38.40
C THR A 92 -0.86 7.09 37.29
N TYR A 93 -1.62 6.07 37.66
CA TYR A 93 -2.53 5.37 36.76
C TYR A 93 -3.55 6.31 36.09
N ALA A 94 -4.08 7.28 36.86
CA ALA A 94 -5.05 8.24 36.33
C ALA A 94 -4.45 9.10 35.20
N GLU A 95 -3.20 9.57 35.38
CA GLU A 95 -2.47 10.33 34.36
C GLU A 95 -2.21 9.48 33.12
N MET A 96 -1.80 8.19 33.30
CA MET A 96 -1.60 7.26 32.19
C MET A 96 -2.87 6.97 31.40
N LYS A 97 -4.00 6.86 32.10
CA LYS A 97 -5.31 6.58 31.49
C LYS A 97 -5.74 7.69 30.52
N ASP A 98 -5.36 8.92 30.79
CA ASP A 98 -5.70 10.08 29.97
C ASP A 98 -4.73 10.29 28.79
N ILE A 99 -3.68 9.46 28.66
CA ILE A 99 -2.78 9.47 27.51
C ILE A 99 -3.44 8.69 26.38
N VAL A 100 -3.86 9.41 25.33
CA VAL A 100 -4.43 8.83 24.14
C VAL A 100 -3.46 9.00 22.99
N PHE A 101 -3.24 7.94 22.23
CA PHE A 101 -2.42 8.00 21.03
C PHE A 101 -3.18 8.77 19.92
N PRO A 102 -2.65 9.87 19.38
CA PRO A 102 -3.35 10.66 18.38
C PRO A 102 -3.20 10.04 16.98
N ILE A 103 -4.32 9.85 16.31
CA ILE A 103 -4.37 9.27 14.94
C ILE A 103 -3.59 10.13 13.95
N GLU A 104 -3.55 11.45 14.14
CA GLU A 104 -2.80 12.36 13.26
C GLU A 104 -1.29 12.04 13.21
N GLU A 105 -0.73 11.49 14.29
CA GLU A 105 0.69 11.10 14.32
C GLU A 105 1.00 9.89 13.42
N TYR A 106 0.00 9.07 13.10
CA TYR A 106 0.15 7.99 12.13
C TYR A 106 0.50 8.50 10.73
N GLN A 107 0.03 9.68 10.36
CA GLN A 107 0.35 10.26 9.06
C GLN A 107 1.85 10.57 8.95
N TYR A 108 2.48 11.03 10.03
CA TYR A 108 3.94 11.22 10.07
C TYR A 108 4.72 9.92 9.87
N PHE A 109 4.27 8.84 10.51
CA PHE A 109 4.89 7.53 10.33
C PHE A 109 4.80 7.10 8.86
N LYS A 110 3.60 7.19 8.28
CA LYS A 110 3.32 6.81 6.89
C LYS A 110 4.17 7.61 5.88
N ASP A 111 4.19 8.92 6.03
CA ASP A 111 4.90 9.81 5.10
C ASP A 111 6.42 9.62 5.22
N THR A 112 6.92 9.47 6.45
CA THR A 112 8.35 9.24 6.68
C THR A 112 8.77 7.84 6.25
N TYR A 113 7.95 6.82 6.50
CA TYR A 113 8.18 5.46 6.02
C TYR A 113 8.28 5.41 4.49
N ARG A 114 7.39 6.12 3.79
CA ARG A 114 7.45 6.23 2.32
C ARG A 114 8.74 6.88 1.86
N LYS A 115 9.11 8.01 2.45
CA LYS A 115 10.38 8.70 2.13
C LYS A 115 11.59 7.79 2.36
N ILE A 116 11.69 7.13 3.50
CA ILE A 116 12.79 6.19 3.79
C ILE A 116 12.84 5.08 2.75
N ASN A 117 11.71 4.51 2.37
CA ASN A 117 11.67 3.49 1.33
C ASN A 117 12.14 3.98 -0.05
N TYR A 118 12.04 5.29 -0.34
CA TYR A 118 12.51 5.88 -1.59
C TYR A 118 13.96 6.32 -1.54
N GLU A 119 14.44 6.81 -0.40
CA GLU A 119 15.75 7.43 -0.26
C GLU A 119 16.88 6.47 0.13
N PHE A 120 16.58 5.21 0.44
CA PHE A 120 17.57 4.18 0.81
C PHE A 120 17.88 3.14 -0.30
N PRO A 121 18.16 3.52 -1.55
CA PRO A 121 18.30 2.51 -2.59
C PRO A 121 19.67 1.81 -2.63
N SER A 122 20.74 2.30 -1.99
CA SER A 122 22.05 1.78 -2.37
C SER A 122 23.23 2.00 -1.43
N ALA A 123 23.10 2.70 -0.32
CA ALA A 123 24.29 3.18 0.40
C ALA A 123 24.74 2.29 1.57
N THR A 124 23.96 1.31 1.98
CA THR A 124 24.34 0.39 3.07
C THR A 124 23.72 -0.98 2.84
N SER A 125 24.29 -2.01 3.47
CA SER A 125 23.78 -3.39 3.54
C SER A 125 22.38 -3.55 4.18
N LEU A 126 21.67 -2.47 4.43
CA LEU A 126 20.27 -2.40 4.87
C LEU A 126 19.43 -2.14 3.64
N ASP A 127 18.80 -3.18 3.11
CA ASP A 127 17.77 -3.01 2.11
C ASP A 127 16.55 -2.24 2.68
N LYS A 128 15.66 -1.78 1.81
CA LYS A 128 14.50 -0.99 2.20
C LYS A 128 13.61 -1.70 3.25
N ASN A 129 13.56 -3.01 3.21
CA ASN A 129 12.78 -3.84 4.12
C ASN A 129 13.57 -4.15 5.42
N GLY A 130 14.89 -4.23 5.36
CA GLY A 130 15.75 -4.53 6.50
C GLY A 130 15.65 -3.52 7.63
N TYR A 131 15.44 -2.24 7.32
CA TYR A 131 15.33 -1.21 8.34
C TYR A 131 14.08 -1.37 9.21
N ILE A 132 12.91 -1.47 8.60
CA ILE A 132 11.64 -1.67 9.31
C ILE A 132 11.64 -3.02 10.02
N LEU A 133 12.21 -4.02 9.40
CA LEU A 133 12.37 -5.34 9.96
C LEU A 133 13.16 -5.34 11.25
N GLU A 134 14.33 -4.69 11.26
CA GLU A 134 15.15 -4.60 12.46
C GLU A 134 14.44 -3.80 13.56
N LEU A 135 13.73 -2.73 13.20
CA LEU A 135 12.91 -1.96 14.14
C LEU A 135 11.83 -2.85 14.79
N LEU A 136 11.10 -3.63 14.01
CA LEU A 136 10.06 -4.54 14.49
C LEU A 136 10.63 -5.68 15.34
N LYS A 137 11.80 -6.21 14.96
CA LYS A 137 12.52 -7.21 15.75
C LYS A 137 12.87 -6.68 17.13
N GLN A 138 13.49 -5.50 17.19
CA GLN A 138 13.86 -4.90 18.47
C GLN A 138 12.64 -4.55 19.32
N ALA A 139 11.56 -4.09 18.68
CA ALA A 139 10.28 -3.86 19.35
C ALA A 139 9.66 -5.16 19.89
N GLY A 140 9.65 -6.23 19.11
CA GLY A 140 9.16 -7.55 19.51
C GLY A 140 9.94 -8.12 20.72
N GLU A 141 11.28 -8.04 20.70
CA GLU A 141 12.12 -8.43 21.83
C GLU A 141 11.79 -7.63 23.10
N LEU A 142 11.55 -6.32 22.96
CA LEU A 142 11.18 -5.45 24.07
C LEU A 142 9.80 -5.78 24.64
N LEU A 143 8.81 -6.03 23.78
CA LEU A 143 7.46 -6.43 24.20
C LEU A 143 7.48 -7.80 24.92
N ASP A 144 8.26 -8.76 24.43
CA ASP A 144 8.41 -10.08 25.06
C ASP A 144 9.07 -9.97 26.46
N MET A 145 10.11 -9.13 26.59
CA MET A 145 10.75 -8.88 27.89
C MET A 145 9.78 -8.20 28.87
N TYR A 146 9.01 -7.22 28.39
CA TYR A 146 7.99 -6.57 29.21
C TYR A 146 6.93 -7.56 29.66
N ALA A 147 6.40 -8.37 28.74
CA ALA A 147 5.41 -9.41 29.06
C ALA A 147 5.93 -10.46 30.05
N GLY A 148 7.20 -10.86 29.93
CA GLY A 148 7.87 -11.76 30.85
C GLY A 148 8.06 -11.18 32.25
N THR A 149 8.17 -9.86 32.37
CA THR A 149 8.39 -9.18 33.66
C THR A 149 7.09 -8.81 34.36
N PHE A 150 6.12 -8.23 33.63
CA PHE A 150 4.90 -7.68 34.19
C PHE A 150 3.66 -8.52 33.89
N GLY A 151 3.79 -9.60 33.13
CA GLY A 151 2.70 -10.42 32.64
C GLY A 151 2.08 -9.90 31.35
N CYS A 152 1.68 -10.82 30.49
CA CYS A 152 0.98 -10.53 29.25
C CYS A 152 -0.53 -10.53 29.51
N LYS A 153 -1.14 -9.36 29.50
CA LYS A 153 -2.58 -9.14 29.76
C LYS A 153 -3.38 -8.89 28.49
N ILE A 154 -2.69 -8.45 27.45
CA ILE A 154 -3.19 -8.33 26.07
C ILE A 154 -2.12 -8.87 25.11
N ASP A 155 -2.52 -9.24 23.91
CA ASP A 155 -1.53 -9.45 22.84
C ASP A 155 -0.99 -8.10 22.37
N MET A 156 0.14 -7.69 22.96
CA MET A 156 0.77 -6.40 22.65
C MET A 156 1.34 -6.37 21.23
N LYS A 157 1.71 -7.54 20.67
CA LYS A 157 2.21 -7.61 19.28
C LYS A 157 1.05 -7.44 18.31
N GLU A 158 -0.11 -8.05 18.58
CA GLU A 158 -1.33 -7.81 17.81
C GLU A 158 -1.76 -6.34 17.90
N ARG A 159 -1.67 -5.74 19.10
CA ARG A 159 -1.97 -4.31 19.28
C ARG A 159 -1.03 -3.43 18.45
N LEU A 160 0.28 -3.66 18.52
CA LEU A 160 1.25 -2.92 17.72
C LEU A 160 0.97 -3.10 16.23
N ASN A 161 0.63 -4.31 15.79
CA ASN A 161 0.27 -4.60 14.42
C ASN A 161 -0.96 -3.80 13.98
N THR A 162 -2.02 -3.76 14.80
CA THR A 162 -3.21 -2.95 14.52
C THR A 162 -2.86 -1.46 14.33
N LEU A 163 -2.03 -0.90 15.21
CA LEU A 163 -1.57 0.48 15.11
C LEU A 163 -0.77 0.74 13.82
N LEU A 164 0.05 -0.22 13.42
CA LEU A 164 0.83 -0.15 12.18
C LEU A 164 -0.04 -0.31 10.94
N GLU A 165 -1.05 -1.19 10.96
CA GLU A 165 -2.02 -1.34 9.87
C GLU A 165 -2.78 -0.04 9.61
N ASP A 166 -3.24 0.62 10.66
CA ASP A 166 -3.90 1.93 10.57
C ASP A 166 -2.95 2.99 9.99
N ALA A 167 -1.66 2.93 10.34
CA ALA A 167 -0.64 3.89 9.88
C ALA A 167 -0.20 3.64 8.42
N VAL A 168 0.00 2.39 8.02
CA VAL A 168 0.64 2.05 6.73
C VAL A 168 -0.37 1.82 5.60
N CYS A 169 -1.62 1.41 5.90
CA CYS A 169 -2.73 1.26 4.95
C CYS A 169 -2.44 0.52 3.63
N GLU A 170 -1.39 -0.26 3.52
CA GLU A 170 -1.10 -1.07 2.33
C GLU A 170 -1.17 -2.55 2.68
N LYS A 171 -2.05 -3.26 2.00
CA LYS A 171 -2.38 -4.67 2.27
C LYS A 171 -1.14 -5.59 2.28
N ALA A 172 -0.16 -5.35 1.44
CA ALA A 172 1.07 -6.14 1.39
C ALA A 172 2.01 -5.88 2.58
N ALA A 173 2.11 -4.62 3.01
CA ALA A 173 2.86 -4.25 4.21
C ALA A 173 2.18 -4.79 5.48
N SER A 174 0.84 -4.73 5.53
CA SER A 174 0.04 -5.28 6.62
C SER A 174 0.21 -6.79 6.78
N GLU A 175 0.13 -7.58 5.71
CA GLU A 175 0.32 -9.03 5.76
C GLU A 175 1.74 -9.42 6.24
N HIS A 176 2.77 -8.67 5.83
CA HIS A 176 4.14 -8.86 6.30
C HIS A 176 4.29 -8.50 7.79
N LEU A 177 3.72 -7.38 8.20
CA LEU A 177 3.74 -6.93 9.59
C LEU A 177 2.98 -7.89 10.52
N GLN A 178 1.84 -8.44 10.08
CA GLN A 178 1.10 -9.45 10.83
C GLN A 178 1.95 -10.70 11.09
N ASN A 179 2.67 -11.18 10.08
CA ASN A 179 3.54 -12.35 10.23
C ASN A 179 4.72 -12.08 11.18
N VAL A 180 5.24 -10.84 11.19
CA VAL A 180 6.36 -10.46 12.06
C VAL A 180 5.93 -10.24 13.51
N VAL A 181 4.75 -9.63 13.72
CA VAL A 181 4.30 -9.23 15.06
C VAL A 181 3.49 -10.32 15.76
N SER A 182 2.88 -11.26 15.02
CA SER A 182 1.98 -12.28 15.57
C SER A 182 2.65 -13.47 16.28
N GLY A 183 3.98 -13.61 16.24
CA GLY A 183 4.63 -14.69 16.98
C GLY A 183 6.15 -14.75 16.85
N LYS A 184 6.82 -15.25 17.89
CA LYS A 184 8.26 -15.43 17.92
C LYS A 184 8.77 -16.36 16.81
N GLU A 185 8.00 -17.43 16.51
CA GLU A 185 8.30 -18.35 15.41
C GLU A 185 8.17 -17.70 14.03
N ALA A 186 7.17 -16.81 13.85
CA ALA A 186 7.00 -16.07 12.61
C ALA A 186 8.11 -15.03 12.43
N VAL A 187 8.53 -14.37 13.51
CA VAL A 187 9.69 -13.45 13.49
C VAL A 187 10.98 -14.20 13.19
N GLU A 188 11.19 -15.37 13.82
CA GLU A 188 12.38 -16.20 13.57
C GLU A 188 12.36 -16.80 12.15
N ALA A 189 11.20 -17.27 11.66
CA ALA A 189 11.05 -17.75 10.29
C ALA A 189 11.35 -16.66 9.28
N TRP A 190 10.80 -15.45 9.48
CA TRP A 190 11.02 -14.34 8.58
C TRP A 190 12.43 -13.74 8.67
N LEU A 191 13.05 -13.73 9.85
CA LEU A 191 14.48 -13.38 10.02
C LEU A 191 15.39 -14.41 9.37
N ASN A 192 14.97 -15.66 9.32
CA ASN A 192 15.66 -16.72 8.62
C ASN A 192 15.46 -16.61 7.10
N GLU A 193 14.30 -16.18 6.64
CA GLU A 193 14.05 -15.81 5.22
C GLU A 193 14.88 -14.58 4.79
N SER A 194 15.24 -13.68 5.71
CA SER A 194 16.05 -12.48 5.42
C SER A 194 17.55 -12.72 5.53
N LYS A 195 18.00 -13.85 6.09
CA LYS A 195 19.36 -14.32 5.92
C LYS A 195 19.44 -15.03 4.58
N PRO A 196 20.49 -14.83 3.76
CA PRO A 196 20.75 -15.69 2.64
C PRO A 196 20.97 -17.10 3.20
N GLU A 197 19.89 -17.86 3.37
CA GLU A 197 20.02 -19.27 3.58
C GLU A 197 20.60 -19.90 2.30
N THR A 198 21.58 -20.70 2.48
CA THR A 198 21.88 -21.84 1.61
C THR A 198 20.65 -22.77 1.59
N GLY A 199 19.55 -22.33 0.98
CA GLY A 199 18.30 -23.01 0.83
C GLY A 199 17.35 -22.18 -0.03
N GLU A 200 17.42 -22.38 -1.36
CA GLU A 200 16.52 -21.97 -2.43
C GLU A 200 15.76 -20.65 -2.17
N THR A 201 16.47 -19.51 -2.28
CA THR A 201 15.83 -18.24 -2.60
C THR A 201 15.00 -18.45 -3.85
N GLU A 202 13.72 -18.11 -3.80
CA GLU A 202 12.85 -18.11 -4.99
C GLU A 202 13.62 -17.40 -6.11
N THR A 203 13.96 -18.17 -7.15
CA THR A 203 14.71 -17.58 -8.25
C THR A 203 13.84 -16.55 -8.99
N LYS A 204 14.45 -15.62 -9.72
CA LYS A 204 13.67 -14.68 -10.54
C LYS A 204 12.71 -15.42 -11.48
N GLU A 205 13.06 -16.64 -11.90
CA GLU A 205 12.20 -17.52 -12.72
C GLU A 205 10.97 -18.00 -11.93
N GLN A 206 11.14 -18.39 -10.69
CA GLN A 206 10.03 -18.83 -9.82
C GLN A 206 9.09 -17.66 -9.47
N ILE A 207 9.66 -16.48 -9.18
CA ILE A 207 8.88 -15.26 -8.98
C ILE A 207 8.11 -14.91 -10.26
N LEU A 208 8.76 -14.97 -11.43
CA LEU A 208 8.12 -14.73 -12.72
C LEU A 208 6.94 -15.68 -12.95
N GLU A 209 7.13 -16.98 -12.68
CA GLU A 209 6.07 -17.97 -12.83
C GLU A 209 4.89 -17.67 -11.89
N ARG A 210 5.17 -17.31 -10.63
CA ARG A 210 4.14 -16.91 -9.67
C ARG A 210 3.39 -15.65 -10.12
N LYS A 211 4.11 -14.65 -10.66
CA LYS A 211 3.49 -13.40 -11.16
C LYS A 211 2.67 -13.62 -12.43
N LEU A 212 3.09 -14.53 -13.30
CA LEU A 212 2.28 -14.93 -14.44
C LEU A 212 1.02 -15.70 -14.02
N LYS A 213 1.08 -16.55 -12.99
CA LYS A 213 -0.10 -17.20 -12.41
C LYS A 213 -1.03 -16.19 -11.74
N GLU A 214 -0.50 -15.16 -11.09
CA GLU A 214 -1.30 -14.06 -10.53
C GLU A 214 -2.06 -13.32 -11.63
N LEU A 215 -1.40 -13.00 -12.74
CA LEU A 215 -2.01 -12.40 -13.92
C LEU A 215 -3.13 -13.31 -14.50
N GLU A 216 -2.85 -14.60 -14.67
CA GLU A 216 -3.85 -15.56 -15.15
C GLU A 216 -5.07 -15.68 -14.21
N GLY A 217 -4.86 -15.58 -12.90
CA GLY A 217 -5.91 -15.59 -11.89
C GLY A 217 -6.76 -14.33 -11.82
N MET A 218 -6.44 -13.28 -12.57
CA MET A 218 -7.28 -12.09 -12.68
C MET A 218 -8.57 -12.42 -13.43
N ILE A 219 -9.69 -11.86 -12.98
CA ILE A 219 -10.98 -12.04 -13.64
C ILE A 219 -10.96 -11.32 -14.99
N GLY A 220 -11.40 -12.01 -16.03
CA GLY A 220 -11.42 -11.47 -17.40
C GLY A 220 -10.05 -11.05 -17.91
N LEU A 221 -10.02 -9.96 -18.69
CA LEU A 221 -8.79 -9.34 -19.22
C LEU A 221 -7.99 -10.25 -20.18
N GLU A 222 -8.63 -11.21 -20.84
CA GLU A 222 -7.96 -12.16 -21.74
C GLU A 222 -7.05 -11.51 -22.81
N PRO A 223 -7.46 -10.40 -23.47
CA PRO A 223 -6.56 -9.72 -24.39
C PRO A 223 -5.31 -9.14 -23.70
N VAL A 224 -5.45 -8.63 -22.47
CA VAL A 224 -4.36 -8.04 -21.69
C VAL A 224 -3.38 -9.13 -21.27
N LYS A 225 -3.87 -10.27 -20.75
CA LYS A 225 -3.06 -11.42 -20.37
C LYS A 225 -2.23 -11.92 -21.55
N LYS A 226 -2.86 -12.10 -22.70
CA LYS A 226 -2.18 -12.53 -23.94
C LYS A 226 -1.08 -11.57 -24.38
N GLU A 227 -1.36 -10.25 -24.32
CA GLU A 227 -0.38 -9.25 -24.71
C GLU A 227 0.85 -9.24 -23.77
N ILE A 228 0.63 -9.42 -22.45
CA ILE A 228 1.72 -9.49 -21.47
C ILE A 228 2.53 -10.79 -21.66
N GLN A 229 1.88 -11.92 -21.92
CA GLN A 229 2.58 -13.17 -22.23
C GLN A 229 3.44 -13.04 -23.49
N ASN A 230 2.92 -12.40 -24.53
CA ASN A 230 3.66 -12.13 -25.76
C ASN A 230 4.90 -11.27 -25.49
N LEU A 231 4.80 -10.26 -24.61
CA LEU A 231 5.93 -9.44 -24.18
C LEU A 231 7.01 -10.31 -23.49
N VAL A 232 6.60 -11.17 -22.56
CA VAL A 232 7.51 -12.07 -21.84
C VAL A 232 8.21 -13.02 -22.81
N PHE A 233 7.48 -13.61 -23.75
CA PHE A 233 8.05 -14.53 -24.75
C PHE A 233 9.02 -13.82 -25.69
N SER A 234 8.67 -12.63 -26.17
CA SER A 234 9.56 -11.82 -27.02
C SER A 234 10.87 -11.51 -26.31
N PHE A 235 10.78 -11.07 -25.05
CA PHE A 235 11.96 -10.76 -24.26
C PHE A 235 12.84 -11.98 -24.00
N LYS A 236 12.25 -13.12 -23.61
CA LYS A 236 13.01 -14.37 -23.42
C LYS A 236 13.73 -14.80 -24.72
N ALA A 237 13.06 -14.66 -25.86
CA ALA A 237 13.67 -14.97 -27.16
C ALA A 237 14.82 -14.02 -27.48
N ASP A 238 14.71 -12.73 -27.18
CA ASP A 238 15.80 -11.76 -27.39
C ASP A 238 16.99 -12.02 -26.46
N LYS A 239 16.74 -12.40 -25.20
CA LYS A 239 17.78 -12.81 -24.25
C LYS A 239 18.55 -14.04 -24.76
N MET A 240 17.85 -15.07 -25.24
CA MET A 240 18.45 -16.25 -25.81
C MET A 240 19.32 -15.92 -27.05
N ARG A 241 18.86 -15.00 -27.92
CA ARG A 241 19.67 -14.54 -29.07
C ARG A 241 20.96 -13.85 -28.62
N ALA A 242 20.84 -12.96 -27.59
CA ALA A 242 21.99 -12.27 -27.02
C ALA A 242 23.04 -13.27 -26.46
N GLU A 243 22.60 -14.28 -25.73
CA GLU A 243 23.44 -15.32 -25.13
C GLU A 243 24.17 -16.16 -26.23
N MET A 244 23.54 -16.30 -27.38
CA MET A 244 24.13 -16.99 -28.54
C MET A 244 24.99 -16.09 -29.46
N GLY A 245 25.18 -14.82 -29.08
CA GLY A 245 25.94 -13.83 -29.85
C GLY A 245 25.23 -13.39 -31.15
N LEU A 246 23.94 -13.61 -31.26
CA LEU A 246 23.12 -13.18 -32.37
C LEU A 246 22.65 -11.74 -32.19
N ASP A 247 22.37 -11.05 -33.30
CA ASP A 247 21.81 -9.69 -33.24
C ASP A 247 20.46 -9.69 -32.53
N THR A 248 20.38 -8.87 -31.51
CA THR A 248 19.11 -8.55 -30.83
C THR A 248 18.52 -7.29 -31.45
N PHE A 249 17.19 -7.22 -31.50
CA PHE A 249 16.51 -5.98 -31.90
C PHE A 249 16.72 -4.92 -30.82
N LYS A 250 17.84 -4.18 -30.90
CA LYS A 250 18.26 -3.15 -29.92
C LYS A 250 17.27 -1.99 -29.70
N ASP A 251 16.16 -1.97 -30.42
CA ASP A 251 15.22 -0.86 -30.43
C ASP A 251 13.92 -1.16 -29.66
N ASN A 252 14.00 -2.04 -28.65
CA ASN A 252 12.86 -2.38 -27.81
C ASN A 252 12.60 -1.28 -26.78
N SER A 253 11.55 -0.50 -26.99
CA SER A 253 10.98 0.35 -25.96
C SER A 253 10.07 -0.47 -25.05
N TYR A 254 10.33 -0.47 -23.75
CA TYR A 254 9.53 -1.16 -22.73
C TYR A 254 8.40 -0.30 -22.17
N HIS A 255 8.30 0.96 -22.61
CA HIS A 255 7.24 1.86 -22.24
C HIS A 255 5.89 1.41 -22.83
N LEU A 256 4.81 1.53 -22.05
CA LEU A 256 3.50 1.01 -22.41
C LEU A 256 2.41 2.11 -22.31
N VAL A 257 1.44 2.00 -23.20
CA VAL A 257 0.18 2.74 -23.11
C VAL A 257 -0.92 1.78 -22.67
N PHE A 258 -1.63 2.12 -21.62
CA PHE A 258 -2.82 1.40 -21.17
C PHE A 258 -4.07 2.19 -21.54
N SER A 259 -4.86 1.66 -22.46
CA SER A 259 -6.08 2.28 -22.92
C SER A 259 -7.31 1.52 -22.42
N GLY A 260 -8.30 2.22 -21.87
CA GLY A 260 -9.54 1.61 -21.40
C GLY A 260 -10.25 2.44 -20.35
N SER A 261 -11.49 2.03 -20.04
CA SER A 261 -12.36 2.71 -19.07
C SER A 261 -11.80 2.64 -17.64
N PRO A 262 -12.24 3.51 -16.72
CA PRO A 262 -11.88 3.44 -15.31
C PRO A 262 -12.31 2.11 -14.67
N GLY A 263 -11.55 1.65 -13.67
CA GLY A 263 -11.87 0.45 -12.92
C GLY A 263 -11.68 -0.88 -13.66
N THR A 264 -10.98 -0.90 -14.79
CA THR A 264 -10.65 -2.11 -15.55
C THR A 264 -9.36 -2.79 -15.09
N GLY A 265 -8.71 -2.31 -14.01
CA GLY A 265 -7.53 -2.96 -13.44
C GLY A 265 -6.19 -2.46 -13.99
N LYS A 266 -6.14 -1.32 -14.70
CA LYS A 266 -4.90 -0.77 -15.30
C LYS A 266 -3.77 -0.63 -14.30
N THR A 267 -3.98 0.03 -13.16
CA THR A 267 -2.94 0.22 -12.12
C THR A 267 -2.47 -1.11 -11.54
N THR A 268 -3.39 -2.06 -11.27
CA THR A 268 -3.03 -3.38 -10.75
C THR A 268 -2.12 -4.14 -11.72
N VAL A 269 -2.47 -4.13 -13.01
CA VAL A 269 -1.66 -4.78 -14.04
C VAL A 269 -0.32 -4.05 -14.25
N ALA A 270 -0.28 -2.72 -14.14
CA ALA A 270 0.96 -1.95 -14.24
C ALA A 270 1.96 -2.32 -13.15
N ARG A 271 1.51 -2.49 -11.90
CA ARG A 271 2.36 -2.98 -10.80
C ARG A 271 2.90 -4.37 -11.09
N LEU A 272 2.05 -5.27 -11.55
CA LEU A 272 2.43 -6.63 -11.89
C LEU A 272 3.47 -6.68 -13.03
N ILE A 273 3.33 -5.82 -14.04
CA ILE A 273 4.32 -5.68 -15.12
C ILE A 273 5.66 -5.17 -14.57
N GLY A 274 5.68 -4.23 -13.64
CA GLY A 274 6.92 -3.77 -12.99
C GLY A 274 7.69 -4.93 -12.36
N GLU A 275 6.99 -5.79 -11.61
CA GLU A 275 7.58 -6.99 -11.00
C GLU A 275 8.04 -8.02 -12.06
N ILE A 276 7.26 -8.24 -13.11
CA ILE A 276 7.64 -9.10 -14.25
C ILE A 276 8.89 -8.55 -14.93
N TYR A 277 8.99 -7.25 -15.16
CA TYR A 277 10.16 -6.62 -15.79
C TYR A 277 11.40 -6.72 -14.92
N TYR A 278 11.26 -6.64 -13.59
CA TYR A 278 12.34 -6.93 -12.67
C TYR A 278 12.82 -8.39 -12.79
N CYS A 279 11.91 -9.35 -12.83
CA CYS A 279 12.26 -10.77 -12.98
C CYS A 279 12.95 -11.08 -14.33
N LEU A 280 12.65 -10.29 -15.34
CA LEU A 280 13.25 -10.40 -16.68
C LEU A 280 14.57 -9.62 -16.83
N ASP A 281 15.10 -9.00 -15.78
CA ASP A 281 16.30 -8.15 -15.80
C ASP A 281 16.15 -6.89 -16.71
N ILE A 282 14.92 -6.46 -16.99
CA ILE A 282 14.64 -5.22 -17.72
C ILE A 282 14.78 -4.03 -16.76
N LEU A 283 14.34 -4.19 -15.51
CA LEU A 283 14.43 -3.19 -14.46
C LEU A 283 15.30 -3.72 -13.32
N PRO A 284 16.12 -2.87 -12.70
CA PRO A 284 16.96 -3.28 -11.57
C PRO A 284 16.19 -3.46 -10.27
N THR A 285 15.02 -2.85 -10.15
CA THR A 285 14.17 -2.93 -8.94
C THR A 285 12.70 -3.10 -9.27
N THR A 286 11.87 -3.38 -8.25
CA THR A 286 10.41 -3.41 -8.35
C THR A 286 9.77 -2.05 -8.00
N ASN A 287 10.57 -0.95 -7.97
CA ASN A 287 10.06 0.37 -7.64
C ASN A 287 8.88 0.75 -8.54
N PHE A 288 7.80 1.27 -7.95
CA PHE A 288 6.59 1.65 -8.66
C PHE A 288 6.04 2.97 -8.12
N VAL A 289 6.16 4.01 -8.92
CA VAL A 289 5.63 5.33 -8.60
C VAL A 289 4.38 5.58 -9.40
N GLU A 290 3.27 5.86 -8.72
CA GLU A 290 2.00 6.25 -9.33
C GLU A 290 1.82 7.76 -9.18
N CYS A 291 1.55 8.43 -10.28
CA CYS A 291 1.31 9.87 -10.27
C CYS A 291 0.18 10.27 -11.24
N SER A 292 -0.29 11.47 -11.07
CA SER A 292 -1.30 12.13 -11.87
C SER A 292 -0.77 13.46 -12.43
N LYS A 293 -1.57 14.17 -13.24
CA LYS A 293 -1.26 15.52 -13.67
C LYS A 293 -0.88 16.45 -12.51
N ALA A 294 -1.60 16.38 -11.39
CA ALA A 294 -1.37 17.26 -10.24
C ALA A 294 0.01 17.06 -9.59
N ASP A 295 0.59 15.86 -9.74
CA ASP A 295 1.90 15.52 -9.19
C ASP A 295 3.04 16.01 -10.10
N LEU A 296 2.78 16.22 -11.38
CA LEU A 296 3.75 16.64 -12.39
C LEU A 296 3.74 18.16 -12.64
N GLU A 297 2.57 18.78 -12.65
CA GLU A 297 2.45 20.21 -12.91
C GLU A 297 2.62 21.07 -11.64
N ALA A 298 3.17 22.27 -11.83
CA ALA A 298 3.20 23.32 -10.82
C ALA A 298 2.48 24.58 -11.31
N GLY A 299 2.10 25.45 -10.36
CA GLY A 299 1.32 26.66 -10.66
C GLY A 299 2.12 27.85 -11.19
N TYR A 300 3.45 27.74 -11.29
CA TYR A 300 4.32 28.85 -11.68
C TYR A 300 5.37 28.42 -12.70
N VAL A 301 5.79 29.40 -13.55
CA VAL A 301 6.81 29.17 -14.59
C VAL A 301 8.11 28.64 -13.99
N GLY A 302 8.67 27.58 -14.56
CA GLY A 302 9.93 26.97 -14.18
C GLY A 302 9.85 25.96 -13.00
N GLN A 303 8.72 25.86 -12.30
CA GLN A 303 8.56 24.88 -11.22
C GLN A 303 8.06 23.53 -11.72
N THR A 304 7.38 23.49 -12.85
CA THR A 304 6.91 22.23 -13.46
C THR A 304 8.09 21.33 -13.84
N ALA A 305 9.15 21.91 -14.43
CA ALA A 305 10.33 21.12 -14.78
C ALA A 305 10.98 20.46 -13.57
N LEU A 306 11.16 21.20 -12.48
CA LEU A 306 11.74 20.67 -11.23
C LEU A 306 10.86 19.55 -10.66
N LYS A 307 9.56 19.83 -10.49
CA LYS A 307 8.61 18.88 -9.91
C LYS A 307 8.49 17.59 -10.74
N THR A 308 8.42 17.75 -12.08
CA THR A 308 8.37 16.59 -12.99
C THR A 308 9.66 15.76 -12.89
N THR A 309 10.82 16.42 -12.82
CA THR A 309 12.11 15.73 -12.67
C THR A 309 12.18 14.98 -11.35
N GLU A 310 11.78 15.57 -10.23
CA GLU A 310 11.74 14.92 -8.91
C GLU A 310 10.87 13.66 -8.92
N VAL A 311 9.68 13.72 -9.54
CA VAL A 311 8.79 12.55 -9.66
C VAL A 311 9.44 11.46 -10.50
N ILE A 312 10.09 11.81 -11.63
CA ILE A 312 10.78 10.84 -12.48
C ILE A 312 11.96 10.20 -11.74
N GLU A 313 12.78 11.01 -11.08
CA GLU A 313 13.93 10.54 -10.29
C GLU A 313 13.50 9.57 -9.18
N SER A 314 12.36 9.82 -8.55
CA SER A 314 11.78 8.90 -7.55
C SER A 314 11.40 7.54 -8.13
N ALA A 315 11.16 7.45 -9.44
CA ALA A 315 10.77 6.23 -10.15
C ALA A 315 11.96 5.48 -10.78
N LEU A 316 13.17 6.05 -10.74
CA LEU A 316 14.34 5.41 -11.33
C LEU A 316 14.58 4.00 -10.76
N GLY A 317 15.04 3.12 -11.60
CA GLY A 317 15.17 1.70 -11.31
C GLY A 317 13.88 0.91 -11.46
N GLY A 318 12.75 1.54 -11.76
CA GLY A 318 11.43 0.92 -11.76
C GLY A 318 10.45 1.49 -12.79
N VAL A 319 9.19 1.53 -12.40
CA VAL A 319 8.07 1.98 -13.24
C VAL A 319 7.52 3.32 -12.74
N LEU A 320 7.40 4.28 -13.63
CA LEU A 320 6.55 5.46 -13.45
C LEU A 320 5.20 5.23 -14.14
N PHE A 321 4.13 5.14 -13.35
CA PHE A 321 2.77 5.01 -13.84
C PHE A 321 2.04 6.35 -13.77
N ILE A 322 1.58 6.84 -14.92
CA ILE A 322 0.86 8.12 -15.02
C ILE A 322 -0.59 7.83 -15.38
N ASP A 323 -1.50 7.99 -14.40
CA ASP A 323 -2.92 7.85 -14.68
C ASP A 323 -3.49 9.12 -15.30
N GLU A 324 -4.46 8.96 -16.19
CA GLU A 324 -5.09 10.04 -16.94
C GLU A 324 -4.06 10.97 -17.64
N ALA A 325 -2.98 10.39 -18.21
CA ALA A 325 -1.87 11.12 -18.82
C ALA A 325 -2.32 12.12 -19.91
N TYR A 326 -3.44 11.85 -20.59
CA TYR A 326 -4.06 12.75 -21.55
C TYR A 326 -4.43 14.12 -20.95
N SER A 327 -4.55 14.22 -19.65
CA SER A 327 -4.83 15.50 -18.99
C SER A 327 -3.69 16.50 -19.10
N LEU A 328 -2.45 16.04 -19.30
CA LEU A 328 -1.25 16.87 -19.48
C LEU A 328 -1.30 17.73 -20.75
N ILE A 329 -1.91 17.26 -21.84
CA ILE A 329 -1.96 18.05 -23.08
C ILE A 329 -2.90 19.28 -22.99
N LYS A 330 -3.71 19.37 -21.91
CA LYS A 330 -4.72 20.41 -21.73
C LYS A 330 -4.18 21.73 -21.16
N SER A 331 -2.90 21.80 -20.79
CA SER A 331 -2.26 22.99 -20.23
C SER A 331 -0.85 23.15 -20.78
N ASP A 332 -0.33 24.38 -20.79
CA ASP A 332 1.03 24.66 -21.24
C ASP A 332 2.06 24.05 -20.27
N TYR A 333 1.77 24.06 -18.96
CA TYR A 333 2.60 23.39 -17.95
C TYR A 333 2.65 21.88 -18.15
N GLY A 334 1.54 21.25 -18.54
CA GLY A 334 1.53 19.83 -18.84
C GLY A 334 2.33 19.49 -20.09
N ARG A 335 2.38 20.38 -21.09
CA ARG A 335 3.25 20.21 -22.26
C ARG A 335 4.73 20.30 -21.87
N GLU A 336 5.09 21.23 -20.97
CA GLU A 336 6.43 21.30 -20.38
C GLU A 336 6.79 19.99 -19.67
N ALA A 337 5.87 19.44 -18.87
CA ALA A 337 6.05 18.14 -18.22
C ALA A 337 6.26 17.00 -19.23
N ILE A 338 5.51 16.98 -20.35
CA ILE A 338 5.67 16.01 -21.44
C ILE A 338 7.08 16.10 -22.06
N ASP A 339 7.59 17.29 -22.31
CA ASP A 339 8.93 17.45 -22.89
C ASP A 339 10.01 16.92 -21.95
N ILE A 340 9.89 17.14 -20.64
CA ILE A 340 10.77 16.55 -19.61
C ILE A 340 10.65 15.03 -19.59
N LEU A 341 9.43 14.49 -19.61
CA LEU A 341 9.20 13.03 -19.67
C LEU A 341 9.90 12.40 -20.87
N VAL A 342 9.74 12.99 -22.07
CA VAL A 342 10.37 12.51 -23.31
C VAL A 342 11.90 12.53 -23.21
N GLN A 343 12.48 13.60 -22.63
CA GLN A 343 13.92 13.70 -22.40
C GLN A 343 14.42 12.63 -21.42
N MET A 344 13.73 12.46 -20.29
CA MET A 344 14.12 11.50 -19.24
C MET A 344 13.96 10.05 -19.69
N MET A 345 12.94 9.72 -20.51
CA MET A 345 12.80 8.41 -21.15
C MET A 345 14.01 8.05 -22.01
N GLU A 346 14.66 9.02 -22.65
CA GLU A 346 15.88 8.80 -23.43
C GLU A 346 17.10 8.62 -22.53
N ASN A 347 17.24 9.50 -21.55
CA ASN A 347 18.39 9.49 -20.64
C ASN A 347 18.43 8.21 -19.76
N HIS A 348 17.27 7.68 -19.42
CA HIS A 348 17.08 6.53 -18.50
C HIS A 348 16.47 5.30 -19.17
N ARG A 349 16.86 5.04 -20.44
CA ARG A 349 16.33 3.88 -21.21
C ARG A 349 16.57 2.53 -20.53
N ALA A 350 17.61 2.42 -19.70
CA ALA A 350 18.04 1.18 -19.09
C ALA A 350 17.43 0.91 -17.71
N ASP A 351 16.91 1.94 -17.05
CA ASP A 351 16.50 1.87 -15.65
C ASP A 351 15.16 2.55 -15.34
N LEU A 352 14.43 2.98 -16.37
CA LEU A 352 13.09 3.57 -16.21
C LEU A 352 12.12 3.05 -17.25
N VAL A 353 10.95 2.60 -16.78
CA VAL A 353 9.81 2.29 -17.65
C VAL A 353 8.65 3.22 -17.32
N LEU A 354 8.12 3.91 -18.34
CA LEU A 354 6.89 4.66 -18.25
C LEU A 354 5.70 3.83 -18.69
N ILE A 355 4.65 3.81 -17.88
CA ILE A 355 3.34 3.28 -18.24
C ILE A 355 2.34 4.42 -18.12
N VAL A 356 1.74 4.83 -19.23
CA VAL A 356 0.74 5.89 -19.26
C VAL A 356 -0.65 5.31 -19.46
N ALA A 357 -1.65 5.79 -18.74
CA ALA A 357 -2.99 5.25 -18.76
C ALA A 357 -4.06 6.32 -19.04
N GLY A 358 -5.16 5.89 -19.68
CA GLY A 358 -6.30 6.77 -19.95
C GLY A 358 -7.35 6.13 -20.87
N TYR A 359 -8.33 6.92 -21.30
CA TYR A 359 -9.33 6.47 -22.27
C TYR A 359 -8.69 6.31 -23.66
N ALA A 360 -9.17 5.34 -24.43
CA ALA A 360 -8.56 4.98 -25.71
C ALA A 360 -8.41 6.19 -26.67
N LYS A 361 -9.50 6.95 -26.85
CA LYS A 361 -9.48 8.13 -27.72
C LYS A 361 -8.54 9.22 -27.22
N ASP A 362 -8.58 9.51 -25.92
CA ASP A 362 -7.77 10.58 -25.33
C ASP A 362 -6.27 10.22 -25.34
N MET A 363 -5.94 8.91 -25.19
CA MET A 363 -4.56 8.43 -25.30
C MET A 363 -4.01 8.50 -26.73
N GLU A 364 -4.85 8.37 -27.75
CA GLU A 364 -4.44 8.62 -29.13
C GLU A 364 -4.06 10.10 -29.34
N GLU A 365 -4.88 11.03 -28.83
CA GLU A 365 -4.60 12.48 -28.87
C GLU A 365 -3.32 12.82 -28.10
N PHE A 366 -3.12 12.20 -26.93
CA PHE A 366 -1.90 12.35 -26.12
C PHE A 366 -0.64 11.94 -26.88
N LEU A 367 -0.65 10.80 -27.53
CA LEU A 367 0.50 10.32 -28.32
C LEU A 367 0.77 11.18 -29.57
N GLN A 368 -0.25 11.81 -30.14
CA GLN A 368 -0.10 12.71 -31.28
C GLN A 368 0.42 14.10 -30.89
N ALA A 369 0.26 14.49 -29.62
CA ALA A 369 0.65 15.81 -29.14
C ALA A 369 2.17 16.06 -29.17
N ASN A 370 2.99 14.99 -29.11
CA ASN A 370 4.44 15.08 -29.15
C ASN A 370 5.04 13.90 -29.95
N VAL A 371 5.85 14.20 -30.97
CA VAL A 371 6.50 13.18 -31.82
C VAL A 371 7.41 12.24 -31.01
N GLY A 372 8.04 12.78 -29.95
CA GLY A 372 8.88 12.01 -29.04
C GLY A 372 8.10 10.94 -28.26
N LEU A 373 6.87 11.23 -27.84
CA LEU A 373 5.99 10.24 -27.18
C LEU A 373 5.69 9.10 -28.16
N ARG A 374 5.26 9.43 -29.38
CA ARG A 374 4.89 8.42 -30.38
C ARG A 374 6.04 7.49 -30.75
N SER A 375 7.28 7.99 -30.77
CA SER A 375 8.44 7.15 -31.07
C SER A 375 8.83 6.22 -29.93
N ARG A 376 8.53 6.57 -28.69
CA ARG A 376 8.90 5.81 -27.46
C ARG A 376 7.82 4.85 -26.98
N PHE A 377 6.55 5.23 -27.13
CA PHE A 377 5.42 4.35 -26.80
C PHE A 377 5.01 3.52 -28.03
N LYS A 378 5.70 2.38 -28.22
CA LYS A 378 5.46 1.50 -29.37
C LYS A 378 4.31 0.50 -29.16
N LYS A 379 3.91 0.28 -27.91
CA LYS A 379 2.90 -0.72 -27.55
C LYS A 379 1.77 -0.15 -26.73
N THR A 380 0.55 -0.38 -27.22
CA THR A 380 -0.71 -0.06 -26.51
C THR A 380 -1.39 -1.36 -26.10
N ILE A 381 -1.72 -1.50 -24.83
CA ILE A 381 -2.52 -2.60 -24.29
C ILE A 381 -3.93 -2.08 -24.00
N HIS A 382 -4.90 -2.68 -24.63
CA HIS A 382 -6.31 -2.29 -24.47
C HIS A 382 -6.98 -3.10 -23.37
N PHE A 383 -7.58 -2.41 -22.40
CA PHE A 383 -8.35 -2.96 -21.30
C PHE A 383 -9.84 -2.89 -21.65
N PRO A 384 -10.48 -4.00 -22.01
CA PRO A 384 -11.91 -4.02 -22.30
C PRO A 384 -12.73 -3.78 -21.03
N ASN A 385 -13.96 -3.36 -21.20
CA ASN A 385 -14.92 -3.36 -20.10
C ASN A 385 -15.22 -4.80 -19.68
N TYR A 386 -15.44 -5.01 -18.41
CA TYR A 386 -15.89 -6.30 -17.89
C TYR A 386 -17.32 -6.60 -18.32
N SER A 387 -17.61 -7.87 -18.58
CA SER A 387 -18.98 -8.38 -18.76
C SER A 387 -19.76 -8.38 -17.43
N GLY A 388 -21.08 -8.55 -17.50
CA GLY A 388 -21.89 -8.71 -16.30
C GLY A 388 -21.47 -9.89 -15.43
N GLU A 389 -21.07 -10.99 -16.05
CA GLU A 389 -20.57 -12.19 -15.37
C GLU A 389 -19.24 -11.95 -14.67
N GLU A 390 -18.29 -11.28 -15.34
CA GLU A 390 -17.00 -10.91 -14.77
C GLU A 390 -17.16 -9.94 -13.58
N LEU A 391 -18.09 -8.98 -13.69
CA LEU A 391 -18.40 -8.05 -12.59
C LEU A 391 -19.06 -8.74 -11.41
N MET A 392 -19.88 -9.77 -11.67
CA MET A 392 -20.43 -10.60 -10.59
C MET A 392 -19.33 -11.37 -9.87
N GLN A 393 -18.35 -11.95 -10.59
CA GLN A 393 -17.20 -12.58 -9.98
C GLN A 393 -16.34 -11.60 -9.17
N ILE A 394 -16.20 -10.36 -9.65
CA ILE A 394 -15.52 -9.28 -8.91
C ILE A 394 -16.31 -8.93 -7.63
N LEU A 395 -17.63 -8.84 -7.72
CA LEU A 395 -18.51 -8.61 -6.56
C LEU A 395 -18.34 -9.74 -5.52
N GLU A 396 -18.27 -11.00 -5.95
CA GLU A 396 -18.03 -12.14 -5.07
C GLU A 396 -16.70 -12.03 -4.30
N LYS A 397 -15.64 -11.54 -4.95
CA LYS A 397 -14.36 -11.27 -4.26
C LYS A 397 -14.52 -10.22 -3.16
N PHE A 398 -15.30 -9.15 -3.38
CA PHE A 398 -15.55 -8.12 -2.36
C PHE A 398 -16.48 -8.59 -1.24
N LEU A 399 -17.31 -9.61 -1.52
CA LEU A 399 -18.22 -10.25 -0.57
C LEU A 399 -17.68 -11.60 -0.09
N LYS A 400 -16.36 -11.80 -0.09
CA LYS A 400 -15.75 -13.05 0.40
C LYS A 400 -16.19 -13.33 1.83
N GLY A 401 -16.67 -14.55 2.07
CA GLY A 401 -17.21 -14.99 3.37
C GLY A 401 -18.72 -14.78 3.55
N TRP A 402 -19.40 -14.18 2.56
CA TRP A 402 -20.83 -14.04 2.53
C TRP A 402 -21.47 -15.15 1.70
N VAL A 403 -22.66 -15.56 2.08
CA VAL A 403 -23.50 -16.51 1.30
C VAL A 403 -24.30 -15.71 0.28
N ILE A 404 -24.06 -15.96 -0.99
CA ILE A 404 -24.73 -15.27 -2.09
C ILE A 404 -25.61 -16.29 -2.83
N PRO A 405 -26.93 -16.26 -2.65
CA PRO A 405 -27.85 -17.15 -3.33
C PRO A 405 -27.81 -17.02 -4.86
N PHE A 406 -28.19 -18.06 -5.56
CA PHE A 406 -28.18 -18.09 -7.03
C PHE A 406 -29.00 -16.96 -7.66
N GLU A 407 -30.19 -16.72 -7.16
CA GLU A 407 -31.10 -15.64 -7.62
C GLU A 407 -30.48 -14.25 -7.48
N VAL A 408 -29.66 -14.03 -6.43
CA VAL A 408 -28.92 -12.79 -6.21
C VAL A 408 -27.83 -12.62 -7.26
N LYS A 409 -27.11 -13.71 -7.59
CA LYS A 409 -26.08 -13.70 -8.63
C LYS A 409 -26.66 -13.41 -10.00
N GLU A 410 -27.76 -14.07 -10.33
CA GLU A 410 -28.45 -13.88 -11.60
C GLU A 410 -28.94 -12.42 -11.78
N TYR A 411 -29.60 -11.88 -10.75
CA TYR A 411 -30.04 -10.47 -10.76
C TYR A 411 -28.86 -9.50 -10.89
N ALA A 412 -27.82 -9.66 -10.08
CA ALA A 412 -26.66 -8.77 -10.13
C ALA A 412 -25.93 -8.82 -11.48
N THR A 413 -25.77 -10.01 -12.06
CA THR A 413 -25.20 -10.20 -13.40
C THR A 413 -25.99 -9.43 -14.47
N GLU A 414 -27.32 -9.53 -14.45
CA GLU A 414 -28.19 -8.80 -15.38
C GLU A 414 -28.04 -7.28 -15.20
N GLN A 415 -28.03 -6.77 -13.95
CA GLN A 415 -27.90 -5.34 -13.68
C GLN A 415 -26.54 -4.81 -14.11
N PHE A 416 -25.45 -5.55 -13.83
CA PHE A 416 -24.11 -5.20 -14.32
C PHE A 416 -24.04 -5.20 -15.85
N GLY A 417 -24.65 -6.17 -16.53
CA GLY A 417 -24.71 -6.22 -17.98
C GLY A 417 -25.41 -4.98 -18.56
N LYS A 418 -26.54 -4.55 -17.97
CA LYS A 418 -27.24 -3.32 -18.36
C LYS A 418 -26.38 -2.07 -18.09
N ALA A 419 -25.64 -2.03 -16.97
CA ALA A 419 -24.79 -0.91 -16.65
C ALA A 419 -23.56 -0.80 -17.56
N ALA A 420 -23.01 -1.94 -17.99
CA ALA A 420 -21.82 -1.99 -18.87
C ALA A 420 -22.03 -1.34 -20.24
N THR A 421 -23.28 -1.19 -20.68
CA THR A 421 -23.63 -0.52 -21.95
C THR A 421 -23.67 1.01 -21.85
N LYS A 422 -23.63 1.57 -20.63
CA LYS A 422 -23.74 3.03 -20.42
C LYS A 422 -22.39 3.72 -20.57
N PRO A 423 -22.35 4.94 -21.16
CA PRO A 423 -21.14 5.75 -21.18
C PRO A 423 -20.64 6.05 -19.77
N GLY A 424 -19.32 6.05 -19.57
CA GLY A 424 -18.70 6.34 -18.26
C GLY A 424 -18.84 5.21 -17.23
N PHE A 425 -19.10 4.01 -17.67
CA PHE A 425 -19.21 2.84 -16.82
C PHE A 425 -17.95 2.60 -15.99
N GLY A 426 -18.13 2.43 -14.66
CA GLY A 426 -17.04 2.39 -13.69
C GLY A 426 -16.40 1.01 -13.48
N ASN A 427 -16.85 -0.04 -14.19
CA ASN A 427 -16.30 -1.40 -14.11
C ASN A 427 -16.13 -1.90 -12.65
N GLY A 428 -14.95 -2.35 -12.27
CA GLY A 428 -14.65 -2.85 -10.93
C GLY A 428 -14.88 -1.83 -9.80
N ARG A 429 -14.82 -0.51 -10.09
CA ARG A 429 -15.20 0.53 -9.11
C ARG A 429 -16.68 0.45 -8.78
N MET A 430 -17.54 0.21 -9.80
CA MET A 430 -18.97 -0.01 -9.57
C MET A 430 -19.22 -1.28 -8.75
N ALA A 431 -18.56 -2.38 -9.06
CA ALA A 431 -18.71 -3.61 -8.28
C ALA A 431 -18.33 -3.42 -6.80
N ARG A 432 -17.28 -2.63 -6.54
CA ARG A 432 -16.85 -2.26 -5.17
C ARG A 432 -17.90 -1.40 -4.47
N ASP A 433 -18.44 -0.39 -5.16
CA ASP A 433 -19.49 0.49 -4.61
C ASP A 433 -20.76 -0.31 -4.28
N ILE A 434 -21.19 -1.19 -5.17
CA ILE A 434 -22.34 -2.10 -4.94
C ILE A 434 -22.06 -3.01 -3.74
N ALA A 435 -20.87 -3.58 -3.61
CA ALA A 435 -20.51 -4.40 -2.45
C ALA A 435 -20.63 -3.62 -1.13
N GLY A 436 -20.17 -2.37 -1.10
CA GLY A 436 -20.31 -1.50 0.07
C GLY A 436 -21.77 -1.23 0.43
N LYS A 437 -22.61 -0.93 -0.58
CA LYS A 437 -24.05 -0.70 -0.38
C LYS A 437 -24.78 -1.95 0.08
N ILE A 438 -24.46 -3.12 -0.48
CA ILE A 438 -25.03 -4.40 -0.04
C ILE A 438 -24.72 -4.61 1.45
N LYS A 439 -23.49 -4.43 1.89
CA LYS A 439 -23.10 -4.57 3.31
C LYS A 439 -23.91 -3.60 4.18
N GLY A 440 -24.03 -2.34 3.79
CA GLY A 440 -24.84 -1.36 4.51
C GLY A 440 -26.32 -1.74 4.58
N ASN A 441 -26.91 -2.27 3.50
CA ASN A 441 -28.32 -2.71 3.48
C ASN A 441 -28.53 -3.91 4.40
N ILE A 442 -27.59 -4.87 4.43
CA ILE A 442 -27.62 -5.99 5.37
C ILE A 442 -27.60 -5.50 6.82
N ASP A 443 -26.68 -4.56 7.15
CA ASP A 443 -26.58 -4.00 8.50
C ASP A 443 -27.90 -3.34 8.94
N LEU A 444 -28.54 -2.58 8.03
CA LEU A 444 -29.83 -1.96 8.28
C LEU A 444 -30.93 -3.02 8.48
N ARG A 445 -31.00 -4.03 7.63
CA ARG A 445 -31.96 -5.13 7.73
C ARG A 445 -31.84 -5.88 9.05
N ILE A 446 -30.61 -6.25 9.41
CA ILE A 446 -30.32 -6.95 10.69
C ILE A 446 -30.65 -6.06 11.88
N GLY A 447 -30.30 -4.77 11.84
CA GLY A 447 -30.65 -3.81 12.89
C GLY A 447 -32.16 -3.70 13.10
N HIS A 448 -32.93 -3.60 12.04
CA HIS A 448 -34.41 -3.58 12.11
C HIS A 448 -34.99 -4.86 12.72
N LEU A 449 -34.50 -6.04 12.31
CA LEU A 449 -34.96 -7.31 12.87
C LEU A 449 -34.63 -7.42 14.36
N ALA A 450 -33.45 -7.00 14.76
CA ALA A 450 -33.04 -6.99 16.17
C ALA A 450 -33.94 -6.05 17.02
N MET A 451 -34.27 -4.87 16.50
CA MET A 451 -35.20 -3.94 17.18
C MET A 451 -36.62 -4.49 17.30
N GLN A 452 -37.04 -5.36 16.39
CA GLN A 452 -38.33 -6.07 16.46
C GLN A 452 -38.29 -7.30 17.40
N GLY A 453 -37.15 -7.57 18.07
CA GLY A 453 -36.99 -8.70 18.97
C GLY A 453 -36.80 -10.07 18.27
N VAL A 454 -36.49 -10.06 16.98
CA VAL A 454 -36.21 -11.30 16.22
C VAL A 454 -34.83 -11.81 16.66
N GLN A 455 -34.75 -13.10 16.98
CA GLN A 455 -33.49 -13.77 17.29
C GLN A 455 -32.64 -13.89 15.99
N ILE A 456 -31.50 -13.19 15.97
CA ILE A 456 -30.63 -13.15 14.80
C ILE A 456 -29.74 -14.40 14.77
N SER A 457 -29.81 -15.20 13.71
CA SER A 457 -28.95 -16.34 13.49
C SER A 457 -27.64 -15.94 12.77
N LYS A 458 -26.60 -16.77 12.90
CA LYS A 458 -25.35 -16.57 12.16
C LYS A 458 -25.58 -16.57 10.64
N GLU A 459 -26.48 -17.40 10.16
CA GLU A 459 -26.86 -17.47 8.75
C GLU A 459 -27.48 -16.16 8.26
N MET A 460 -28.38 -15.54 9.04
CA MET A 460 -28.97 -14.24 8.71
C MET A 460 -27.91 -13.14 8.62
N LEU A 461 -26.87 -13.20 9.45
CA LEU A 461 -25.76 -12.24 9.43
C LEU A 461 -24.87 -12.37 8.19
N GLN A 462 -24.78 -13.56 7.60
CA GLN A 462 -23.85 -13.86 6.50
C GLN A 462 -24.55 -14.02 5.14
N THR A 463 -25.90 -13.97 5.07
CA THR A 463 -26.62 -14.20 3.82
C THR A 463 -27.04 -12.87 3.19
N VAL A 464 -26.64 -12.69 1.94
CA VAL A 464 -27.10 -11.61 1.08
C VAL A 464 -28.50 -11.94 0.55
N THR A 465 -29.48 -11.07 0.75
CA THR A 465 -30.82 -11.25 0.18
C THR A 465 -30.97 -10.51 -1.14
N LEU A 466 -31.93 -10.92 -1.95
CA LEU A 466 -32.24 -10.24 -3.21
C LEU A 466 -32.61 -8.77 -2.97
N GLU A 467 -33.33 -8.48 -1.89
CA GLU A 467 -33.72 -7.12 -1.52
C GLU A 467 -32.52 -6.23 -1.23
N ASP A 468 -31.51 -6.73 -0.48
CA ASP A 468 -30.26 -6.00 -0.19
C ASP A 468 -29.57 -5.55 -1.48
N VAL A 469 -29.61 -6.40 -2.52
CA VAL A 469 -28.96 -6.14 -3.82
C VAL A 469 -29.82 -5.21 -4.69
N VAL A 470 -31.12 -5.42 -4.74
CA VAL A 470 -32.05 -4.53 -5.48
C VAL A 470 -31.91 -3.09 -4.98
N GLN A 471 -31.87 -2.90 -3.66
CA GLN A 471 -31.70 -1.58 -3.05
C GLN A 471 -30.34 -0.98 -3.36
N ALA A 472 -29.26 -1.79 -3.34
CA ALA A 472 -27.90 -1.33 -3.66
C ALA A 472 -27.79 -0.79 -5.09
N PHE A 473 -28.36 -1.49 -6.07
CA PHE A 473 -28.41 -1.02 -7.46
C PHE A 473 -29.32 0.20 -7.64
N ALA A 474 -30.46 0.28 -6.95
CA ALA A 474 -31.32 1.46 -6.96
C ALA A 474 -30.61 2.70 -6.43
N GLN A 475 -29.90 2.58 -5.31
CA GLN A 475 -29.07 3.64 -4.71
C GLN A 475 -27.92 4.10 -5.63
N SER A 476 -27.41 3.23 -6.51
CA SER A 476 -26.36 3.59 -7.46
C SER A 476 -26.87 4.31 -8.70
N ASN A 477 -28.13 4.17 -9.03
CA ASN A 477 -28.78 4.83 -10.17
C ASN A 477 -29.36 6.22 -9.83
N THR A 478 -29.46 6.58 -8.54
CA THR A 478 -29.84 7.94 -8.11
C THR A 478 -28.62 8.86 -8.22
N PRO A 479 -28.71 9.99 -8.96
CA PRO A 479 -27.63 10.97 -8.94
C PRO A 479 -27.42 11.43 -7.50
N ASN A 480 -26.17 11.49 -7.05
CA ASN A 480 -25.79 12.05 -5.77
C ASN A 480 -26.28 13.50 -5.70
N THR A 481 -27.47 13.72 -5.20
CA THR A 481 -27.82 15.00 -4.61
C THR A 481 -27.04 15.10 -3.32
N THR A 482 -25.89 15.73 -3.39
CA THR A 482 -25.14 16.21 -2.23
C THR A 482 -26.09 17.08 -1.42
N ASN A 483 -26.75 16.48 -0.43
CA ASN A 483 -27.32 17.24 0.67
C ASN A 483 -26.13 17.81 1.46
N THR A 484 -25.73 19.02 1.10
CA THR A 484 -25.02 19.94 1.97
C THR A 484 -25.95 20.20 3.15
N ILE A 485 -25.85 19.37 4.19
CA ILE A 485 -26.34 19.76 5.51
C ILE A 485 -25.32 20.75 6.02
N GLY A 486 -25.65 22.04 5.86
CA GLY A 486 -24.94 23.10 6.52
C GLY A 486 -25.21 23.02 8.02
N PHE A 487 -24.14 23.02 8.83
CA PHE A 487 -24.09 23.48 10.20
C PHE A 487 -22.95 24.49 10.31
#